data_5e98dd7ffc2a3e9d5b68b2a7af898aa6
#
_entry.id   5e98dd7ffc2a3e9d5b68b2a7af898aa6
#
_cell.length_a   1.000
_cell.length_b   1.000
_cell.length_c   1.000
_cell.angle_alpha   90.00
_cell.angle_beta   90.00
_cell.angle_gamma   90.00
#
_symmetry.space_group_name_H-M   'P 1'
#
loop_
_entity.id
_entity.type
_entity.pdbx_description
1 polymer ?
#
loop_
_entity_poly.entity_id
_entity_poly.type
_entity_poly.pdbx_seq_one_letter_code
_entity_poly.pdbx_strand_id
1 'polypeptide(L)'
;MLAAALFDIDGTLVDTTAAIREAVTQVLQEEGITPTWEEIKAGWSLRAADRMELWVRDRSRAEDLAARYLERYLALQDSLIRPYPGMAETLGRLAARGIPMGVVTSKRRVSALRTLAAFDLERFFRVIVTEEDVPAPKPDPGPLLLAVARLEVPPPQAVMVGDGEVDIRAGKAAGMRTVGALWGTVDPDALRAAQPMWLMGRPADLLVLPWGGTGVILP
;
A
#
# COMPACT_ATOMS: atom_id res chain seq x y z
N MET A 1 -14.77 -0.27 -18.72
CA MET A 1 -13.59 0.60 -18.68
C MET A 1 -13.29 0.94 -17.23
N LEU A 2 -12.04 1.28 -16.91
CA LEU A 2 -11.64 1.74 -15.56
C LEU A 2 -11.87 3.25 -15.44
N ALA A 3 -12.37 3.67 -14.27
CA ALA A 3 -12.66 5.08 -13.98
C ALA A 3 -11.87 5.62 -12.76
N ALA A 4 -11.25 4.74 -11.96
CA ALA A 4 -10.42 5.15 -10.83
C ALA A 4 -9.32 4.11 -10.54
N ALA A 5 -8.24 4.56 -9.87
CA ALA A 5 -7.19 3.70 -9.34
C ALA A 5 -7.01 3.91 -7.84
N LEU A 6 -6.92 2.81 -7.10
CA LEU A 6 -6.51 2.78 -5.70
C LEU A 6 -5.13 2.14 -5.60
N PHE A 7 -4.29 2.68 -4.74
CA PHE A 7 -2.91 2.23 -4.55
C PHE A 7 -2.63 1.92 -3.08
N ASP A 8 -1.89 0.84 -2.81
CA ASP A 8 -1.17 0.75 -1.55
C ASP A 8 0.08 1.66 -1.57
N ILE A 9 0.73 1.84 -0.43
CA ILE A 9 1.96 2.65 -0.31
C ILE A 9 3.20 1.75 -0.33
N ASP A 10 3.33 0.91 0.71
CA ASP A 10 4.52 0.11 0.94
C ASP A 10 4.66 -0.99 -0.11
N GLY A 11 5.80 -1.06 -0.81
CA GLY A 11 5.98 -2.02 -1.90
C GLY A 11 5.24 -1.67 -3.20
N THR A 12 4.38 -0.66 -3.19
CA THR A 12 3.59 -0.27 -4.36
C THR A 12 3.99 1.11 -4.90
N LEU A 13 3.79 2.17 -4.13
CA LEU A 13 4.21 3.54 -4.50
C LEU A 13 5.67 3.80 -4.15
N VAL A 14 6.10 3.31 -2.99
CA VAL A 14 7.40 3.58 -2.38
C VAL A 14 8.02 2.27 -1.90
N ASP A 15 9.30 2.09 -2.19
CA ASP A 15 10.10 1.04 -1.56
C ASP A 15 10.42 1.46 -0.13
N THR A 16 9.77 0.80 0.80
CA THR A 16 9.92 1.00 2.24
C THR A 16 10.59 -0.19 2.91
N THR A 17 11.05 -1.17 2.14
CA THR A 17 11.55 -2.46 2.62
C THR A 17 12.68 -2.31 3.63
N ALA A 18 13.67 -1.48 3.31
CA ALA A 18 14.81 -1.26 4.20
C ALA A 18 14.39 -0.58 5.52
N ALA A 19 13.51 0.43 5.45
CA ALA A 19 13.06 1.15 6.64
C ALA A 19 12.21 0.28 7.56
N ILE A 20 11.28 -0.51 7.01
CA ILE A 20 10.44 -1.43 7.78
C ILE A 20 11.30 -2.51 8.43
N ARG A 21 12.18 -3.16 7.65
CA ARG A 21 13.08 -4.20 8.16
C ARG A 21 13.93 -3.69 9.31
N GLU A 22 14.56 -2.54 9.15
CA GLU A 22 15.44 -1.96 10.15
C GLU A 22 14.66 -1.58 11.42
N ALA A 23 13.52 -0.89 11.29
CA ALA A 23 12.70 -0.50 12.43
C ALA A 23 12.16 -1.71 13.21
N VAL A 24 11.69 -2.76 12.53
CA VAL A 24 11.25 -4.01 13.17
C VAL A 24 12.41 -4.67 13.91
N THR A 25 13.58 -4.77 13.26
CA THR A 25 14.75 -5.42 13.84
C THR A 25 15.20 -4.69 15.12
N GLN A 26 15.32 -3.36 15.09
CA GLN A 26 15.74 -2.56 16.25
C GLN A 26 14.81 -2.76 17.44
N VAL A 27 13.50 -2.65 17.23
CA VAL A 27 12.52 -2.78 18.32
C VAL A 27 12.51 -4.19 18.92
N LEU A 28 12.63 -5.24 18.10
CA LEU A 28 12.66 -6.61 18.59
C LEU A 28 13.98 -6.95 19.29
N GLN A 29 15.11 -6.39 18.83
CA GLN A 29 16.41 -6.57 19.51
C GLN A 29 16.43 -5.98 20.92
N GLU A 30 15.72 -4.87 21.16
CA GLU A 30 15.55 -4.30 22.52
C GLU A 30 14.80 -5.26 23.46
N GLU A 31 14.00 -6.19 22.90
CA GLU A 31 13.31 -7.28 23.60
C GLU A 31 14.12 -8.59 23.67
N GLY A 32 15.37 -8.58 23.18
CA GLY A 32 16.21 -9.79 23.09
C GLY A 32 15.82 -10.76 21.97
N ILE A 33 15.00 -10.31 21.01
CA ILE A 33 14.52 -11.10 19.87
C ILE A 33 15.30 -10.69 18.63
N THR A 34 15.89 -11.64 17.92
CA THR A 34 16.54 -11.40 16.62
C THR A 34 15.69 -12.04 15.52
N PRO A 35 14.86 -11.22 14.83
CA PRO A 35 13.97 -11.75 13.80
C PRO A 35 14.75 -12.14 12.53
N THR A 36 14.35 -13.21 11.91
CA THR A 36 14.79 -13.57 10.54
C THR A 36 14.03 -12.75 9.51
N TRP A 37 14.57 -12.68 8.29
CA TRP A 37 13.85 -12.02 7.19
C TRP A 37 12.52 -12.70 6.86
N GLU A 38 12.47 -14.04 6.92
CA GLU A 38 11.24 -14.81 6.66
C GLU A 38 10.13 -14.49 7.69
N GLU A 39 10.49 -14.36 8.97
CA GLU A 39 9.55 -13.96 10.01
C GLU A 39 9.04 -12.54 9.80
N ILE A 40 9.91 -11.59 9.41
CA ILE A 40 9.49 -10.21 9.09
C ILE A 40 8.53 -10.22 7.91
N LYS A 41 8.81 -10.98 6.86
CA LYS A 41 7.93 -11.11 5.68
C LYS A 41 6.56 -11.67 6.03
N ALA A 42 6.48 -12.65 6.93
CA ALA A 42 5.21 -13.22 7.36
C ALA A 42 4.23 -12.19 7.95
N GLY A 43 4.77 -11.11 8.53
CA GLY A 43 3.97 -9.98 9.05
C GLY A 43 3.86 -8.79 8.10
N TRP A 44 4.33 -8.89 6.84
CA TRP A 44 4.54 -7.73 5.96
C TRP A 44 3.29 -6.87 5.76
N SER A 45 2.16 -7.50 5.51
CA SER A 45 0.90 -6.84 5.22
C SER A 45 0.03 -6.56 6.44
N LEU A 46 0.50 -6.90 7.64
CA LEU A 46 -0.23 -6.70 8.89
C LEU A 46 -0.11 -5.25 9.40
N ARG A 47 -1.10 -4.81 10.18
CA ARG A 47 -0.95 -3.63 11.04
C ARG A 47 0.24 -3.81 11.99
N ALA A 48 0.85 -2.72 12.40
CA ALA A 48 2.07 -2.79 13.23
C ALA A 48 1.88 -3.60 14.51
N ALA A 49 0.75 -3.43 15.23
CA ALA A 49 0.48 -4.20 16.43
C ALA A 49 0.27 -5.70 16.15
N ASP A 50 -0.48 -6.04 15.10
CA ASP A 50 -0.71 -7.43 14.70
C ASP A 50 0.60 -8.12 14.27
N ARG A 51 1.49 -7.36 13.61
CA ARG A 51 2.84 -7.82 13.28
C ARG A 51 3.67 -8.09 14.52
N MET A 52 3.71 -7.19 15.50
CA MET A 52 4.48 -7.38 16.73
C MET A 52 3.96 -8.56 17.57
N GLU A 53 2.65 -8.79 17.56
CA GLU A 53 2.01 -9.90 18.27
C GLU A 53 2.52 -11.28 17.81
N LEU A 54 3.02 -11.41 16.58
CA LEU A 54 3.62 -12.66 16.08
C LEU A 54 4.81 -13.14 16.95
N TRP A 55 5.55 -12.19 17.57
CA TRP A 55 6.71 -12.53 18.41
C TRP A 55 6.39 -12.54 19.90
N VAL A 56 5.64 -11.55 20.40
CA VAL A 56 5.42 -11.41 21.84
C VAL A 56 4.19 -12.13 22.37
N ARG A 57 3.23 -12.49 21.51
CA ARG A 57 1.97 -13.22 21.85
C ARG A 57 1.20 -12.58 23.00
N ASP A 58 1.29 -11.28 23.15
CA ASP A 58 0.62 -10.46 24.15
C ASP A 58 0.19 -9.16 23.49
N ARG A 59 -1.11 -8.88 23.48
CA ARG A 59 -1.68 -7.73 22.75
C ARG A 59 -1.20 -6.40 23.31
N SER A 60 -1.19 -6.24 24.63
CA SER A 60 -0.77 -4.97 25.25
C SER A 60 0.70 -4.67 24.95
N ARG A 61 1.55 -5.69 25.04
CA ARG A 61 2.98 -5.57 24.69
C ARG A 61 3.20 -5.32 23.21
N ALA A 62 2.40 -5.95 22.34
CA ALA A 62 2.44 -5.73 20.90
C ALA A 62 2.08 -4.29 20.52
N GLU A 63 1.13 -3.68 21.21
CA GLU A 63 0.74 -2.27 21.02
C GLU A 63 1.85 -1.31 21.43
N ASP A 64 2.55 -1.56 22.56
CA ASP A 64 3.72 -0.79 22.97
C ASP A 64 4.85 -0.90 21.95
N LEU A 65 5.16 -2.13 21.51
CA LEU A 65 6.17 -2.36 20.47
C LEU A 65 5.80 -1.69 19.13
N ALA A 66 4.52 -1.67 18.78
CA ALA A 66 4.05 -0.98 17.58
C ALA A 66 4.22 0.54 17.67
N ALA A 67 4.05 1.13 18.84
CA ALA A 67 4.33 2.55 19.06
C ALA A 67 5.82 2.85 18.90
N ARG A 68 6.70 2.04 19.51
CA ARG A 68 8.16 2.16 19.38
C ARG A 68 8.62 1.91 17.93
N TYR A 69 8.04 0.93 17.26
CA TYR A 69 8.28 0.71 15.84
C TYR A 69 7.95 1.95 15.00
N LEU A 70 6.80 2.59 15.24
CA LEU A 70 6.42 3.81 14.52
C LEU A 70 7.46 4.92 14.72
N GLU A 71 7.94 5.14 15.94
CA GLU A 71 9.00 6.13 16.23
C GLU A 71 10.28 5.83 15.46
N ARG A 72 10.75 4.57 15.48
CA ARG A 72 11.94 4.14 14.74
C ARG A 72 11.76 4.28 13.24
N TYR A 73 10.60 3.84 12.71
CA TYR A 73 10.29 3.97 11.29
C TYR A 73 10.30 5.44 10.86
N LEU A 74 9.67 6.35 11.62
CA LEU A 74 9.63 7.78 11.30
C LEU A 74 11.02 8.43 11.34
N ALA A 75 11.94 7.95 12.18
CA ALA A 75 13.32 8.41 12.23
C ALA A 75 14.15 7.92 11.01
N LEU A 76 13.85 6.74 10.48
CA LEU A 76 14.61 6.09 9.42
C LEU A 76 14.08 6.39 8.01
N GLN A 77 12.77 6.66 7.87
CA GLN A 77 12.10 6.68 6.58
C GLN A 77 12.74 7.67 5.60
N ASP A 78 13.06 8.89 6.00
CA ASP A 78 13.55 9.92 5.08
C ASP A 78 14.88 9.53 4.39
N SER A 79 15.68 8.68 5.04
CA SER A 79 16.96 8.19 4.51
C SER A 79 16.83 6.87 3.74
N LEU A 80 15.90 5.99 4.12
CA LEU A 80 15.84 4.61 3.66
C LEU A 80 14.74 4.33 2.63
N ILE A 81 13.76 5.25 2.45
CA ILE A 81 12.69 5.03 1.49
C ILE A 81 12.95 5.74 0.16
N ARG A 82 12.42 5.19 -0.93
CA ARG A 82 12.49 5.80 -2.27
C ARG A 82 11.24 5.44 -3.07
N PRO A 83 10.70 6.34 -3.91
CA PRO A 83 9.64 5.97 -4.83
C PRO A 83 10.17 4.98 -5.87
N TYR A 84 9.31 4.06 -6.32
CA TYR A 84 9.70 3.17 -7.40
C TYR A 84 9.99 3.96 -8.68
N PRO A 85 11.01 3.56 -9.47
CA PRO A 85 11.37 4.23 -10.72
C PRO A 85 10.18 4.41 -11.65
N GLY A 86 9.94 5.63 -12.11
CA GLY A 86 8.83 5.98 -13.00
C GLY A 86 7.46 6.11 -12.33
N MET A 87 7.34 5.93 -10.99
CA MET A 87 6.05 6.03 -10.30
C MET A 87 5.46 7.43 -10.39
N ALA A 88 6.20 8.47 -10.03
CA ALA A 88 5.70 9.86 -10.10
C ALA A 88 5.28 10.26 -11.52
N GLU A 89 6.03 9.84 -12.54
CA GLU A 89 5.67 10.06 -13.94
C GLU A 89 4.37 9.34 -14.31
N THR A 90 4.23 8.08 -13.89
CA THR A 90 3.03 7.27 -14.16
C THR A 90 1.79 7.90 -13.53
N LEU A 91 1.88 8.31 -12.25
CA LEU A 91 0.78 9.01 -11.57
C LEU A 91 0.44 10.34 -12.26
N GLY A 92 1.45 11.11 -12.67
CA GLY A 92 1.26 12.35 -13.42
C GLY A 92 0.52 12.12 -14.74
N ARG A 93 0.85 11.07 -15.47
CA ARG A 93 0.18 10.70 -16.74
C ARG A 93 -1.25 10.19 -16.53
N LEU A 94 -1.54 9.47 -15.44
CA LEU A 94 -2.90 9.09 -15.06
C LEU A 94 -3.72 10.31 -14.67
N ALA A 95 -3.15 11.22 -13.87
CA ALA A 95 -3.79 12.49 -13.50
C ALA A 95 -4.11 13.36 -14.72
N ALA A 96 -3.19 13.48 -15.67
CA ALA A 96 -3.40 14.21 -16.93
C ALA A 96 -4.51 13.61 -17.81
N ARG A 97 -4.83 12.32 -17.64
CA ARG A 97 -5.99 11.67 -18.28
C ARG A 97 -7.29 11.85 -17.48
N GLY A 98 -7.26 12.60 -16.39
CA GLY A 98 -8.41 12.82 -15.52
C GLY A 98 -8.82 11.62 -14.68
N ILE A 99 -7.93 10.61 -14.50
CA ILE A 99 -8.22 9.41 -13.69
C ILE A 99 -8.10 9.78 -12.21
N PRO A 100 -9.19 9.77 -11.43
CA PRO A 100 -9.13 9.97 -9.99
C PRO A 100 -8.38 8.83 -9.31
N MET A 101 -7.52 9.19 -8.36
CA MET A 101 -6.69 8.23 -7.65
C MET A 101 -6.88 8.35 -6.13
N GLY A 102 -6.78 7.23 -5.43
CA GLY A 102 -6.80 7.16 -3.98
C GLY A 102 -5.70 6.24 -3.44
N VAL A 103 -5.35 6.44 -2.18
CA VAL A 103 -4.47 5.56 -1.41
C VAL A 103 -5.31 4.76 -0.43
N VAL A 104 -5.00 3.46 -0.29
CA VAL A 104 -5.58 2.56 0.72
C VAL A 104 -4.45 1.75 1.34
N THR A 105 -4.09 2.07 2.58
CA THR A 105 -2.92 1.51 3.25
C THR A 105 -3.20 1.03 4.66
N SER A 106 -2.46 0.02 5.12
CA SER A 106 -2.46 -0.43 6.53
C SER A 106 -1.51 0.39 7.42
N LYS A 107 -0.90 1.47 6.89
CA LYS A 107 -0.07 2.38 7.67
C LYS A 107 -0.91 3.30 8.55
N ARG A 108 -0.29 3.76 9.65
CA ARG A 108 -0.78 4.90 10.43
C ARG A 108 -0.79 6.16 9.58
N ARG A 109 -1.80 7.01 9.77
CA ARG A 109 -1.99 8.24 9.00
C ARG A 109 -0.76 9.14 9.01
N VAL A 110 -0.13 9.33 10.16
CA VAL A 110 1.06 10.15 10.29
C VAL A 110 2.21 9.64 9.42
N SER A 111 2.41 8.34 9.36
CA SER A 111 3.45 7.70 8.56
C SER A 111 3.09 7.74 7.06
N ALA A 112 1.83 7.48 6.70
CA ALA A 112 1.35 7.52 5.32
C ALA A 112 1.53 8.91 4.70
N LEU A 113 1.04 9.96 5.37
CA LEU A 113 1.15 11.34 4.88
C LEU A 113 2.60 11.79 4.76
N ARG A 114 3.45 11.49 5.75
CA ARG A 114 4.87 11.83 5.69
C ARG A 114 5.58 11.10 4.53
N THR A 115 5.26 9.83 4.30
CA THR A 115 5.81 9.07 3.16
C THR A 115 5.42 9.70 1.82
N LEU A 116 4.16 10.07 1.64
CA LEU A 116 3.68 10.69 0.39
C LEU A 116 4.27 12.10 0.19
N ALA A 117 4.31 12.90 1.24
CA ALA A 117 4.86 14.26 1.22
C ALA A 117 6.36 14.30 0.90
N ALA A 118 7.14 13.32 1.39
CA ALA A 118 8.58 13.23 1.14
C ALA A 118 8.95 13.20 -0.35
N PHE A 119 8.02 12.77 -1.22
CA PHE A 119 8.23 12.64 -2.67
C PHE A 119 7.20 13.40 -3.49
N ASP A 120 6.45 14.34 -2.87
CA ASP A 120 5.41 15.14 -3.52
C ASP A 120 4.36 14.28 -4.25
N LEU A 121 4.06 13.08 -3.70
CA LEU A 121 3.07 12.17 -4.28
C LEU A 121 1.64 12.46 -3.81
N GLU A 122 1.46 13.11 -2.65
CA GLU A 122 0.15 13.39 -2.07
C GLU A 122 -0.77 14.13 -3.04
N ARG A 123 -0.22 15.04 -3.83
CA ARG A 123 -0.95 15.86 -4.83
C ARG A 123 -1.74 15.06 -5.87
N PHE A 124 -1.38 13.80 -6.09
CA PHE A 124 -2.07 12.94 -7.07
C PHE A 124 -3.33 12.27 -6.50
N PHE A 125 -3.50 12.26 -5.17
CA PHE A 125 -4.54 11.47 -4.53
C PHE A 125 -5.65 12.35 -3.96
N ARG A 126 -6.90 12.08 -4.38
CA ARG A 126 -8.10 12.77 -3.86
C ARG A 126 -8.55 12.19 -2.53
N VAL A 127 -8.20 10.93 -2.25
CA VAL A 127 -8.62 10.19 -1.07
C VAL A 127 -7.43 9.41 -0.52
N ILE A 128 -7.26 9.45 0.81
CA ILE A 128 -6.29 8.63 1.54
C ILE A 128 -7.05 7.93 2.66
N VAL A 129 -7.09 6.59 2.60
CA VAL A 129 -7.65 5.71 3.61
C VAL A 129 -6.51 4.99 4.32
N THR A 130 -6.46 5.12 5.62
CA THR A 130 -5.41 4.58 6.50
C THR A 130 -6.00 3.60 7.52
N GLU A 131 -5.18 2.97 8.36
CA GLU A 131 -5.68 2.02 9.36
C GLU A 131 -6.67 2.64 10.35
N GLU A 132 -6.59 3.95 10.61
CA GLU A 132 -7.49 4.66 11.53
C GLU A 132 -8.88 4.93 10.96
N ASP A 133 -9.06 4.83 9.64
CA ASP A 133 -10.35 5.11 8.99
C ASP A 133 -11.31 3.92 9.02
N VAL A 134 -10.83 2.73 9.38
CA VAL A 134 -11.58 1.48 9.20
C VAL A 134 -11.39 0.51 10.38
N PRO A 135 -12.43 -0.24 10.75
CA PRO A 135 -12.31 -1.21 11.84
C PRO A 135 -11.42 -2.41 11.48
N ALA A 136 -11.43 -2.86 10.23
CA ALA A 136 -10.67 -3.99 9.74
C ALA A 136 -9.75 -3.61 8.58
N PRO A 137 -8.47 -4.09 8.58
CA PRO A 137 -7.55 -3.84 7.49
C PRO A 137 -7.82 -4.76 6.29
N LYS A 138 -7.15 -4.53 5.17
CA LYS A 138 -7.03 -5.51 4.08
C LYS A 138 -6.57 -6.87 4.67
N PRO A 139 -7.13 -8.01 4.27
CA PRO A 139 -7.95 -8.26 3.07
C PRO A 139 -9.45 -7.95 3.21
N ASP A 140 -9.93 -7.33 4.29
CA ASP A 140 -11.31 -6.85 4.37
C ASP A 140 -11.57 -5.83 3.23
N PRO A 141 -12.72 -5.88 2.54
CA PRO A 141 -13.04 -4.95 1.45
C PRO A 141 -13.37 -3.52 1.93
N GLY A 142 -13.68 -3.33 3.20
CA GLY A 142 -14.14 -2.07 3.77
C GLY A 142 -13.27 -0.87 3.43
N PRO A 143 -11.92 -0.93 3.58
CA PRO A 143 -11.03 0.16 3.21
C PRO A 143 -11.17 0.61 1.76
N LEU A 144 -11.31 -0.35 0.83
CA LEU A 144 -11.41 -0.08 -0.59
C LEU A 144 -12.79 0.48 -0.94
N LEU A 145 -13.85 -0.08 -0.35
CA LEU A 145 -15.22 0.41 -0.52
C LEU A 145 -15.37 1.84 -0.01
N LEU A 146 -14.76 2.17 1.12
CA LEU A 146 -14.71 3.54 1.65
C LEU A 146 -14.00 4.49 0.67
N ALA A 147 -12.87 4.07 0.10
CA ALA A 147 -12.12 4.88 -0.84
C ALA A 147 -12.91 5.17 -2.12
N VAL A 148 -13.53 4.16 -2.74
CA VAL A 148 -14.32 4.37 -3.98
C VAL A 148 -15.62 5.12 -3.72
N ALA A 149 -16.23 4.98 -2.54
CA ALA A 149 -17.39 5.80 -2.16
C ALA A 149 -17.01 7.28 -2.08
N ARG A 150 -15.85 7.61 -1.49
CA ARG A 150 -15.32 8.98 -1.45
C ARG A 150 -14.89 9.52 -2.82
N LEU A 151 -14.53 8.63 -3.76
CA LEU A 151 -14.21 8.98 -5.15
C LEU A 151 -15.44 9.04 -6.05
N GLU A 152 -16.61 8.63 -5.54
CA GLU A 152 -17.87 8.55 -6.28
C GLU A 152 -17.78 7.64 -7.52
N VAL A 153 -17.02 6.52 -7.41
CA VAL A 153 -16.81 5.56 -8.49
C VAL A 153 -17.35 4.19 -8.08
N PRO A 154 -18.15 3.52 -8.93
CA PRO A 154 -18.60 2.16 -8.67
C PRO A 154 -17.41 1.17 -8.58
N PRO A 155 -17.40 0.24 -7.60
CA PRO A 155 -16.30 -0.72 -7.42
C PRO A 155 -15.86 -1.46 -8.71
N PRO A 156 -16.76 -1.93 -9.61
CA PRO A 156 -16.33 -2.63 -10.83
C PRO A 156 -15.59 -1.74 -11.84
N GLN A 157 -15.64 -0.42 -11.67
CA GLN A 157 -14.92 0.55 -12.50
C GLN A 157 -13.61 1.02 -11.86
N ALA A 158 -13.28 0.54 -10.67
CA ALA A 158 -12.03 0.83 -10.01
C ALA A 158 -11.04 -0.34 -10.13
N VAL A 159 -9.76 -0.02 -9.99
CA VAL A 159 -8.70 -1.01 -9.88
C VAL A 159 -7.92 -0.79 -8.59
N MET A 160 -7.66 -1.87 -7.84
CA MET A 160 -6.71 -1.88 -6.73
C MET A 160 -5.34 -2.32 -7.24
N VAL A 161 -4.33 -1.51 -6.99
CA VAL A 161 -2.91 -1.77 -7.31
C VAL A 161 -2.17 -2.00 -6.00
N GLY A 162 -1.60 -3.17 -5.83
CA GLY A 162 -0.86 -3.54 -4.63
C GLY A 162 0.17 -4.64 -4.89
N ASP A 163 1.14 -4.76 -4.01
CA ASP A 163 2.24 -5.73 -4.08
C ASP A 163 2.00 -6.96 -3.20
N GLY A 164 1.02 -6.90 -2.29
CA GLY A 164 0.65 -7.98 -1.37
C GLY A 164 -0.59 -8.76 -1.81
N GLU A 165 -0.65 -10.04 -1.41
CA GLU A 165 -1.85 -10.88 -1.63
C GLU A 165 -3.10 -10.27 -0.98
N VAL A 166 -2.95 -9.54 0.14
CA VAL A 166 -4.05 -8.90 0.86
C VAL A 166 -4.73 -7.80 0.03
N ASP A 167 -3.97 -7.09 -0.81
CA ASP A 167 -4.49 -6.09 -1.73
C ASP A 167 -5.38 -6.72 -2.78
N ILE A 168 -4.92 -7.84 -3.33
CA ILE A 168 -5.63 -8.57 -4.36
C ILE A 168 -6.90 -9.19 -3.80
N ARG A 169 -6.83 -9.80 -2.61
CA ARG A 169 -8.00 -10.38 -1.92
C ARG A 169 -9.02 -9.30 -1.57
N ALA A 170 -8.58 -8.17 -1.00
CA ALA A 170 -9.47 -7.05 -0.71
C ALA A 170 -10.13 -6.48 -1.96
N GLY A 171 -9.36 -6.30 -3.06
CA GLY A 171 -9.88 -5.84 -4.34
C GLY A 171 -10.96 -6.76 -4.90
N LYS A 172 -10.72 -8.07 -4.90
CA LYS A 172 -11.70 -9.08 -5.32
C LYS A 172 -12.95 -9.07 -4.44
N ALA A 173 -12.78 -9.04 -3.12
CA ALA A 173 -13.89 -9.00 -2.18
C ALA A 173 -14.73 -7.72 -2.33
N ALA A 174 -14.11 -6.59 -2.71
CA ALA A 174 -14.79 -5.34 -3.03
C ALA A 174 -15.44 -5.31 -4.42
N GLY A 175 -15.30 -6.36 -5.24
CA GLY A 175 -15.80 -6.41 -6.62
C GLY A 175 -15.01 -5.52 -7.59
N MET A 176 -13.77 -5.20 -7.27
CA MET A 176 -12.86 -4.40 -8.09
C MET A 176 -11.98 -5.27 -8.99
N ARG A 177 -11.40 -4.64 -9.99
CA ARG A 177 -10.28 -5.22 -10.73
C ARG A 177 -9.00 -5.06 -9.91
N THR A 178 -7.99 -5.91 -10.18
CA THR A 178 -6.76 -5.94 -9.38
C THR A 178 -5.52 -5.99 -10.24
N VAL A 179 -4.50 -5.27 -9.83
CA VAL A 179 -3.13 -5.31 -10.38
C VAL A 179 -2.18 -5.74 -9.28
N GLY A 180 -1.45 -6.82 -9.51
CA GLY A 180 -0.33 -7.23 -8.69
C GLY A 180 0.95 -6.54 -9.16
N ALA A 181 1.55 -5.75 -8.27
CA ALA A 181 2.77 -4.98 -8.50
C ALA A 181 4.01 -5.84 -8.24
N LEU A 182 4.54 -6.50 -9.28
CA LEU A 182 5.74 -7.33 -9.17
C LEU A 182 7.02 -6.51 -8.87
N TRP A 183 6.99 -5.20 -9.11
CA TRP A 183 8.17 -4.34 -8.91
C TRP A 183 8.54 -4.12 -7.44
N GLY A 184 7.64 -4.42 -6.49
CA GLY A 184 7.88 -4.15 -5.07
C GLY A 184 7.50 -5.28 -4.13
N THR A 185 6.91 -6.36 -4.63
CA THR A 185 6.50 -7.47 -3.78
C THR A 185 7.67 -8.20 -3.14
N VAL A 186 7.55 -8.49 -1.86
CA VAL A 186 8.50 -9.32 -1.11
C VAL A 186 8.18 -10.81 -1.21
N ASP A 187 6.98 -11.17 -1.70
CA ASP A 187 6.53 -12.54 -1.94
C ASP A 187 5.80 -12.65 -3.29
N PRO A 188 6.55 -12.80 -4.41
CA PRO A 188 5.96 -12.92 -5.74
C PRO A 188 5.06 -14.15 -5.92
N ASP A 189 5.31 -15.23 -5.18
CA ASP A 189 4.55 -16.47 -5.32
C ASP A 189 3.19 -16.35 -4.62
N ALA A 190 3.13 -15.77 -3.42
CA ALA A 190 1.88 -15.43 -2.76
C ALA A 190 1.04 -14.43 -3.59
N LEU A 191 1.69 -13.43 -4.19
CA LEU A 191 1.02 -12.47 -5.06
C LEU A 191 0.42 -13.15 -6.30
N ARG A 192 1.16 -14.07 -6.96
CA ARG A 192 0.65 -14.85 -8.09
C ARG A 192 -0.48 -15.79 -7.67
N ALA A 193 -0.34 -16.46 -6.52
CA ALA A 193 -1.37 -17.35 -5.97
C ALA A 193 -2.68 -16.63 -5.66
N ALA A 194 -2.63 -15.34 -5.33
CA ALA A 194 -3.82 -14.50 -5.16
C ALA A 194 -4.54 -14.20 -6.48
N GLN A 195 -3.96 -14.54 -7.64
CA GLN A 195 -4.56 -14.41 -8.97
C GLN A 195 -5.09 -13.01 -9.28
N PRO A 196 -4.28 -11.96 -9.27
CA PRO A 196 -4.71 -10.63 -9.72
C PRO A 196 -5.14 -10.69 -11.20
N MET A 197 -6.00 -9.75 -11.63
CA MET A 197 -6.42 -9.67 -13.04
C MET A 197 -5.23 -9.35 -13.96
N TRP A 198 -4.29 -8.55 -13.49
CA TRP A 198 -3.04 -8.24 -14.17
C TRP A 198 -1.85 -8.35 -13.20
N LEU A 199 -0.74 -8.87 -13.70
CA LEU A 199 0.57 -8.82 -13.05
C LEU A 199 1.46 -7.89 -13.86
N MET A 200 2.06 -6.89 -13.22
CA MET A 200 2.84 -5.86 -13.90
C MET A 200 4.24 -5.73 -13.29
N GLY A 201 5.25 -5.63 -14.16
CA GLY A 201 6.66 -5.59 -13.76
C GLY A 201 7.18 -4.20 -13.42
N ARG A 202 6.47 -3.13 -13.82
CA ARG A 202 6.89 -1.73 -13.59
C ARG A 202 5.68 -0.80 -13.55
N PRO A 203 5.79 0.36 -12.85
CA PRO A 203 4.69 1.32 -12.74
C PRO A 203 4.11 1.79 -14.08
N ALA A 204 4.96 1.99 -15.09
CA ALA A 204 4.53 2.46 -16.42
C ALA A 204 3.55 1.53 -17.13
N ASP A 205 3.51 0.25 -16.77
CA ASP A 205 2.58 -0.72 -17.34
C ASP A 205 1.11 -0.39 -16.99
N LEU A 206 0.86 0.37 -15.92
CA LEU A 206 -0.46 0.87 -15.56
C LEU A 206 -1.09 1.76 -16.65
N LEU A 207 -0.28 2.39 -17.48
CA LEU A 207 -0.75 3.32 -18.52
C LEU A 207 -1.46 2.63 -19.68
N VAL A 208 -1.29 1.33 -19.86
CA VAL A 208 -1.93 0.54 -20.92
C VAL A 208 -3.24 -0.12 -20.49
N LEU A 209 -3.63 0.04 -19.22
CA LEU A 209 -4.92 -0.45 -18.74
C LEU A 209 -6.09 0.22 -19.49
N PRO A 210 -7.26 -0.44 -19.56
CA PRO A 210 -8.43 0.05 -20.30
C PRO A 210 -9.13 1.20 -19.55
N TRP A 211 -8.44 2.34 -19.43
CA TRP A 211 -8.98 3.54 -18.80
C TRP A 211 -10.12 4.13 -19.63
N GLY A 212 -11.24 4.46 -18.98
CA GLY A 212 -12.28 5.27 -19.58
C GLY A 212 -11.84 6.73 -19.50
N GLY A 213 -11.32 7.29 -20.57
CA GLY A 213 -11.07 8.71 -20.62
C GLY A 213 -12.40 9.46 -20.72
N THR A 214 -12.63 10.45 -19.86
CA THR A 214 -13.45 11.60 -20.24
C THR A 214 -12.62 12.33 -21.29
N GLY A 215 -12.96 12.16 -22.55
CA GLY A 215 -12.28 12.83 -23.66
C GLY A 215 -12.42 14.35 -23.57
N VAL A 216 -11.54 14.96 -22.81
CA VAL A 216 -11.11 16.32 -23.02
C VAL A 216 -9.75 16.22 -23.67
N ILE A 217 -9.75 16.08 -24.99
CA ILE A 217 -8.60 16.47 -25.81
C ILE A 217 -8.56 17.98 -25.61
N LEU A 218 -7.65 18.47 -24.78
CA LEU A 218 -7.31 19.88 -24.79
C LEU A 218 -6.58 20.14 -26.11
N PRO A 219 -6.96 21.23 -26.80
CA PRO A 219 -6.42 21.58 -28.10
C PRO A 219 -4.92 21.90 -28.05
#